data_0d6cbee9c1a4ad356432dcf61f761e9e
#
_entry.id   0d6cbee9c1a4ad356432dcf61f761e9e
#
_cell.length_a   1.000
_cell.length_b   1.000
_cell.length_c   1.000
_cell.angle_alpha   90.00
_cell.angle_beta   90.00
_cell.angle_gamma   90.00
#
_symmetry.space_group_name_H-M   'P 1'
#
loop_
_entity.id
_entity.type
_entity.pdbx_description
1 polymer ?
#
loop_
_entity_poly.entity_id
_entity_poly.type
_entity_poly.pdbx_seq_one_letter_code
_entity_poly.pdbx_strand_id
1 'polypeptide(L)'
;MSKVKALLSLALGFLLLAALWTVWLWGFCRFYIAPGQMAVVIAKTGDPLPAGQILAEPGQQGVQEQVLGEGRHFLNPLFYDHEIFPALTVPAGKIAVVTSKVGKDLPPGEFLAGPNDKGIRRGVLGPGRYRLNPYGYQVQVLSAMSIPIGYVGVVTSLSGRQAAPGEFAGPGEKGVRRDIVQPGLYYVNPKEYKIDVLEIGVNQVSLLVKTGGAVITKAQIATQNVAMEELQEQVLAEQRKKRQDYLSQRPQQTLAPASEGADKAARAAGAAAEPAKPLTPPDASALLSLNQLVEFPSRDGFEISLDMTVEFELLPGHIAWIYQSYGDLPAVVDKIIMPQILSVSRLKGSAYRAKDFIVGEGREKFQSDLTETLARILADKRIIIHNALIRHVNVPMEILDPIQQASIAVEQDLTNKEKQNTARKQAELNTEQGLIEQRRRQVAQETEKLKAEIQADQERQVAQIQAEALKQVAEIDKQTALIRAEKTRKLGEAQASTITLVEGEKARGFELKAAAFGDPAAYTLWEFANHLNPDLRVNILHSGSGTLWTDLEKATLGTLGGARVISETP
;
A
#
# COMPACT_ATOMS: atom_id res chain seq x y z
N MET A 1 -24.04 -33.83 -78.11
CA MET A 1 -24.25 -32.48 -77.49
C MET A 1 -25.12 -32.47 -76.24
N SER A 2 -26.02 -33.43 -75.98
CA SER A 2 -26.90 -33.45 -74.80
C SER A 2 -26.17 -33.83 -73.50
N LYS A 3 -25.22 -34.76 -73.51
CA LYS A 3 -24.43 -35.16 -72.30
C LYS A 3 -23.51 -34.09 -71.81
N VAL A 4 -22.95 -33.22 -72.67
CA VAL A 4 -22.09 -32.10 -72.29
C VAL A 4 -22.93 -30.98 -71.67
N LYS A 5 -24.10 -30.67 -72.16
CA LYS A 5 -25.04 -29.72 -71.59
C LYS A 5 -25.54 -30.14 -70.19
N ALA A 6 -25.81 -31.44 -70.00
CA ALA A 6 -26.22 -32.04 -68.73
C ALA A 6 -25.05 -31.95 -67.69
N LEU A 7 -23.82 -32.26 -68.12
CA LEU A 7 -22.64 -32.11 -67.26
C LEU A 7 -22.37 -30.63 -66.84
N LEU A 8 -22.57 -29.73 -67.82
CA LEU A 8 -22.36 -28.28 -67.53
C LEU A 8 -23.44 -27.71 -66.59
N SER A 9 -24.70 -28.13 -66.72
CA SER A 9 -25.79 -27.77 -65.84
C SER A 9 -25.60 -28.34 -64.43
N LEU A 10 -25.05 -29.56 -64.30
CA LEU A 10 -24.72 -30.18 -63.02
C LEU A 10 -23.54 -29.49 -62.33
N ALA A 11 -22.52 -29.11 -63.10
CA ALA A 11 -21.39 -28.33 -62.60
C ALA A 11 -21.81 -26.92 -62.14
N LEU A 12 -22.69 -26.24 -62.89
CA LEU A 12 -23.25 -24.94 -62.53
C LEU A 12 -24.12 -25.02 -61.28
N GLY A 13 -24.93 -26.09 -61.15
CA GLY A 13 -25.72 -26.34 -59.94
C GLY A 13 -24.86 -26.61 -58.74
N PHE A 14 -23.76 -27.34 -58.86
CA PHE A 14 -22.80 -27.54 -57.77
C PHE A 14 -22.09 -26.27 -57.38
N LEU A 15 -21.69 -25.42 -58.36
CA LEU A 15 -21.10 -24.12 -58.09
C LEU A 15 -22.08 -23.17 -57.36
N LEU A 16 -23.36 -23.16 -57.76
CA LEU A 16 -24.39 -22.40 -57.08
C LEU A 16 -24.62 -22.88 -55.64
N LEU A 17 -24.68 -24.20 -55.42
CA LEU A 17 -24.79 -24.78 -54.09
C LEU A 17 -23.55 -24.46 -53.23
N ALA A 18 -22.35 -24.52 -53.77
CA ALA A 18 -21.11 -24.14 -53.10
C ALA A 18 -21.09 -22.65 -52.76
N ALA A 19 -21.56 -21.80 -53.67
CA ALA A 19 -21.69 -20.36 -53.40
C ALA A 19 -22.73 -20.07 -52.31
N LEU A 20 -23.87 -20.69 -52.34
CA LEU A 20 -24.88 -20.59 -51.26
C LEU A 20 -24.35 -21.10 -49.92
N TRP A 21 -23.60 -22.20 -49.96
CA TRP A 21 -22.94 -22.76 -48.77
C TRP A 21 -21.91 -21.82 -48.19
N THR A 22 -21.10 -21.18 -49.04
CA THR A 22 -20.12 -20.19 -48.58
C THR A 22 -20.79 -18.93 -48.01
N VAL A 23 -21.86 -18.43 -48.66
CA VAL A 23 -22.65 -17.29 -48.13
C VAL A 23 -23.29 -17.67 -46.80
N TRP A 24 -23.83 -18.88 -46.66
CA TRP A 24 -24.36 -19.37 -45.39
C TRP A 24 -23.29 -19.42 -44.29
N LEU A 25 -22.14 -20.01 -44.57
CA LEU A 25 -21.02 -20.12 -43.63
C LEU A 25 -20.49 -18.75 -43.21
N TRP A 26 -20.28 -17.84 -44.15
CA TRP A 26 -19.68 -16.54 -43.88
C TRP A 26 -20.68 -15.49 -43.41
N GLY A 27 -21.92 -15.55 -43.79
CA GLY A 27 -22.97 -14.60 -43.46
C GLY A 27 -23.68 -14.92 -42.14
N PHE A 28 -24.00 -16.20 -41.91
CA PHE A 28 -24.85 -16.59 -40.77
C PHE A 28 -24.10 -17.37 -39.69
N CYS A 29 -23.10 -18.17 -40.06
CA CYS A 29 -22.40 -19.01 -39.08
C CYS A 29 -21.22 -18.30 -38.42
N ARG A 30 -20.73 -17.21 -38.99
CA ARG A 30 -19.53 -16.51 -38.52
C ARG A 30 -19.86 -15.47 -37.46
N PHE A 31 -19.17 -15.53 -36.36
CA PHE A 31 -19.18 -14.46 -35.34
C PHE A 31 -17.76 -14.19 -34.83
N TYR A 32 -17.59 -13.06 -34.19
CA TYR A 32 -16.30 -12.59 -33.68
C TYR A 32 -16.37 -12.28 -32.20
N ILE A 33 -15.42 -12.86 -31.46
CA ILE A 33 -15.24 -12.60 -30.02
C ILE A 33 -14.09 -11.62 -29.88
N ALA A 34 -14.41 -10.47 -29.29
CA ALA A 34 -13.40 -9.41 -29.07
C ALA A 34 -12.33 -9.84 -28.05
N PRO A 35 -11.12 -9.25 -28.10
CA PRO A 35 -10.10 -9.47 -27.08
C PRO A 35 -10.63 -9.14 -25.68
N GLY A 36 -10.39 -10.01 -24.71
CA GLY A 36 -10.91 -9.88 -23.35
C GLY A 36 -12.30 -10.43 -23.14
N GLN A 37 -12.91 -11.06 -24.16
CA GLN A 37 -14.21 -11.69 -24.08
C GLN A 37 -14.12 -13.20 -24.33
N MET A 38 -15.17 -13.90 -24.01
CA MET A 38 -15.37 -15.30 -24.30
C MET A 38 -16.83 -15.52 -24.70
N ALA A 39 -17.12 -16.57 -25.47
CA ALA A 39 -18.49 -16.94 -25.75
C ALA A 39 -18.81 -18.29 -25.13
N VAL A 40 -19.98 -18.35 -24.52
CA VAL A 40 -20.62 -19.59 -24.07
C VAL A 40 -21.53 -20.06 -25.17
N VAL A 41 -21.36 -21.31 -25.58
CA VAL A 41 -22.15 -21.95 -26.62
C VAL A 41 -23.32 -22.68 -25.98
N ILE A 42 -24.50 -22.50 -26.55
CA ILE A 42 -25.74 -23.18 -26.14
C ILE A 42 -26.21 -24.06 -27.28
N ALA A 43 -26.18 -25.37 -27.10
CA ALA A 43 -26.72 -26.33 -28.07
C ALA A 43 -28.25 -26.36 -27.95
N LYS A 44 -28.94 -26.11 -29.08
CA LYS A 44 -30.40 -26.17 -29.19
C LYS A 44 -30.91 -27.59 -29.40
N THR A 45 -30.04 -28.47 -29.90
CA THR A 45 -30.33 -29.86 -30.25
C THR A 45 -29.31 -30.80 -29.63
N GLY A 46 -29.69 -32.01 -29.34
CA GLY A 46 -28.85 -33.03 -28.73
C GLY A 46 -29.63 -33.86 -27.70
N ASP A 47 -28.94 -34.74 -27.02
CA ASP A 47 -29.52 -35.53 -25.95
C ASP A 47 -29.91 -34.66 -24.77
N PRO A 48 -31.02 -34.90 -24.08
CA PRO A 48 -31.45 -34.12 -22.94
C PRO A 48 -30.43 -34.22 -21.80
N LEU A 49 -30.24 -33.12 -21.10
CA LEU A 49 -29.31 -33.05 -19.98
C LEU A 49 -29.75 -33.98 -18.84
N PRO A 50 -28.86 -34.81 -18.27
CA PRO A 50 -29.19 -35.60 -17.10
C PRO A 50 -29.63 -34.74 -15.92
N ALA A 51 -30.53 -35.26 -15.11
CA ALA A 51 -31.01 -34.53 -13.93
C ALA A 51 -29.85 -34.16 -12.97
N GLY A 52 -29.73 -32.89 -12.66
CA GLY A 52 -28.66 -32.38 -11.78
C GLY A 52 -27.40 -31.86 -12.49
N GLN A 53 -27.24 -32.06 -13.78
CA GLN A 53 -26.20 -31.41 -14.57
C GLN A 53 -26.65 -30.01 -15.01
N ILE A 54 -25.73 -29.05 -14.98
CA ILE A 54 -25.97 -27.64 -15.39
C ILE A 54 -25.28 -27.38 -16.74
N LEU A 55 -24.13 -28.01 -16.98
CA LEU A 55 -23.37 -27.89 -18.22
C LEU A 55 -23.48 -29.14 -19.05
N ALA A 56 -23.64 -28.96 -20.34
CA ALA A 56 -23.77 -30.01 -21.34
C ALA A 56 -22.40 -30.41 -21.89
N GLU A 57 -22.18 -31.69 -22.05
CA GLU A 57 -21.06 -32.24 -22.80
C GLU A 57 -21.34 -32.16 -24.31
N PRO A 58 -20.32 -32.32 -25.18
CA PRO A 58 -20.51 -32.35 -26.62
C PRO A 58 -21.52 -33.42 -27.03
N GLY A 59 -22.58 -33.00 -27.74
CA GLY A 59 -23.70 -33.87 -28.16
C GLY A 59 -24.95 -33.76 -27.30
N GLN A 60 -24.89 -33.09 -26.14
CA GLN A 60 -26.03 -32.82 -25.28
C GLN A 60 -26.63 -31.44 -25.56
N GLN A 61 -27.94 -31.33 -25.38
CA GLN A 61 -28.68 -30.07 -25.45
C GLN A 61 -28.42 -29.23 -24.19
N GLY A 62 -28.13 -27.93 -24.34
CA GLY A 62 -27.95 -27.00 -23.23
C GLY A 62 -26.67 -26.19 -23.33
N VAL A 63 -26.30 -25.55 -22.21
CA VAL A 63 -25.10 -24.75 -22.11
C VAL A 63 -23.86 -25.63 -22.13
N GLN A 64 -23.03 -25.48 -23.14
CA GLN A 64 -21.84 -26.31 -23.32
C GLN A 64 -20.78 -25.97 -22.25
N GLU A 65 -20.08 -26.97 -21.73
CA GLU A 65 -19.01 -26.78 -20.75
C GLU A 65 -17.85 -25.97 -21.33
N GLN A 66 -17.48 -26.25 -22.56
CA GLN A 66 -16.39 -25.55 -23.22
C GLN A 66 -16.80 -24.16 -23.68
N VAL A 67 -15.97 -23.17 -23.33
CA VAL A 67 -16.15 -21.79 -23.76
C VAL A 67 -15.23 -21.48 -24.94
N LEU A 68 -15.71 -20.68 -25.88
CA LEU A 68 -14.91 -20.23 -27.01
C LEU A 68 -14.09 -18.99 -26.59
N GLY A 69 -12.83 -18.99 -26.99
CA GLY A 69 -11.91 -17.89 -26.77
C GLY A 69 -12.05 -16.78 -27.80
N GLU A 70 -11.18 -15.79 -27.67
CA GLU A 70 -11.06 -14.65 -28.58
C GLU A 70 -10.81 -15.10 -30.01
N GLY A 71 -11.40 -14.40 -30.98
CA GLY A 71 -11.18 -14.66 -32.39
C GLY A 71 -12.44 -14.88 -33.18
N ARG A 72 -12.27 -15.42 -34.38
CA ARG A 72 -13.37 -15.74 -35.31
C ARG A 72 -13.78 -17.17 -35.14
N HIS A 73 -15.06 -17.40 -34.94
CA HIS A 73 -15.66 -18.73 -34.79
C HIS A 73 -16.80 -18.91 -35.78
N PHE A 74 -17.07 -20.16 -36.05
CA PHE A 74 -18.16 -20.57 -36.94
C PHE A 74 -19.08 -21.53 -36.18
N LEU A 75 -20.31 -21.09 -35.94
CA LEU A 75 -21.35 -21.90 -35.32
C LEU A 75 -22.59 -21.84 -36.19
N ASN A 76 -23.22 -22.99 -36.42
CA ASN A 76 -24.48 -23.01 -37.14
C ASN A 76 -25.63 -22.54 -36.25
N PRO A 77 -26.28 -21.39 -36.54
CA PRO A 77 -27.30 -20.80 -35.70
C PRO A 77 -28.59 -21.63 -35.57
N LEU A 78 -28.76 -22.61 -36.44
CA LEU A 78 -29.88 -23.54 -36.32
C LEU A 78 -29.71 -24.52 -35.16
N PHE A 79 -28.46 -24.92 -34.86
CA PHE A 79 -28.15 -25.90 -33.81
C PHE A 79 -27.57 -25.30 -32.58
N TYR A 80 -26.93 -24.13 -32.68
CA TYR A 80 -26.23 -23.48 -31.58
C TYR A 80 -26.65 -22.05 -31.45
N ASP A 81 -26.61 -21.55 -30.23
CA ASP A 81 -26.65 -20.15 -29.87
C ASP A 81 -25.36 -19.80 -29.14
N HIS A 82 -25.06 -18.52 -28.96
CA HIS A 82 -23.89 -18.10 -28.24
C HIS A 82 -24.17 -16.80 -27.48
N GLU A 83 -23.63 -16.73 -26.28
CA GLU A 83 -23.66 -15.53 -25.45
C GLU A 83 -22.24 -15.07 -25.15
N ILE A 84 -21.98 -13.75 -25.28
CA ILE A 84 -20.66 -13.20 -25.10
C ILE A 84 -20.55 -12.66 -23.67
N PHE A 85 -19.53 -13.11 -22.94
CA PHE A 85 -19.21 -12.68 -21.59
C PHE A 85 -17.79 -12.11 -21.54
N PRO A 86 -17.51 -11.19 -20.60
CA PRO A 86 -16.14 -10.77 -20.36
C PRO A 86 -15.33 -11.92 -19.76
N ALA A 87 -14.09 -12.12 -20.22
CA ALA A 87 -13.17 -13.04 -19.60
C ALA A 87 -12.77 -12.52 -18.20
N LEU A 88 -12.69 -13.43 -17.25
CA LEU A 88 -12.27 -13.09 -15.89
C LEU A 88 -10.82 -12.57 -15.88
N THR A 89 -10.62 -11.33 -15.50
CA THR A 89 -9.28 -10.78 -15.30
C THR A 89 -9.03 -10.61 -13.82
N VAL A 90 -8.02 -11.30 -13.30
CA VAL A 90 -7.57 -11.18 -11.92
C VAL A 90 -6.34 -10.27 -11.93
N PRO A 91 -6.43 -9.05 -11.36
CA PRO A 91 -5.29 -8.13 -11.30
C PRO A 91 -4.22 -8.64 -10.33
N ALA A 92 -3.00 -8.07 -10.45
CA ALA A 92 -1.92 -8.32 -9.49
C ALA A 92 -2.36 -7.94 -8.06
N GLY A 93 -1.94 -8.74 -7.08
CA GLY A 93 -2.35 -8.55 -5.68
C GLY A 93 -3.76 -9.04 -5.33
N LYS A 94 -4.48 -9.65 -6.28
CA LYS A 94 -5.80 -10.25 -6.05
C LYS A 94 -5.82 -11.73 -6.38
N ILE A 95 -6.77 -12.43 -5.80
CA ILE A 95 -7.08 -13.85 -6.06
C ILE A 95 -8.53 -13.98 -6.47
N ALA A 96 -8.82 -15.00 -7.23
CA ALA A 96 -10.21 -15.37 -7.51
C ALA A 96 -10.53 -16.72 -6.89
N VAL A 97 -11.51 -16.72 -6.00
CA VAL A 97 -12.10 -17.94 -5.44
C VAL A 97 -13.22 -18.39 -6.36
N VAL A 98 -13.12 -19.60 -6.84
CA VAL A 98 -14.08 -20.19 -7.78
C VAL A 98 -14.99 -21.13 -7.02
N THR A 99 -16.30 -20.94 -7.16
CA THR A 99 -17.32 -21.85 -6.69
C THR A 99 -17.87 -22.61 -7.90
N SER A 100 -17.66 -23.92 -7.95
CA SER A 100 -18.22 -24.79 -8.96
C SER A 100 -19.67 -25.11 -8.63
N LYS A 101 -20.56 -24.92 -9.59
CA LYS A 101 -21.94 -25.37 -9.52
C LYS A 101 -22.10 -26.78 -10.17
N VAL A 102 -21.01 -27.26 -10.78
CA VAL A 102 -20.93 -28.49 -11.55
C VAL A 102 -20.03 -29.50 -10.86
N GLY A 103 -20.34 -30.77 -10.97
CA GLY A 103 -19.55 -31.84 -10.37
C GLY A 103 -20.37 -32.68 -9.41
N LYS A 104 -19.67 -33.56 -8.69
CA LYS A 104 -20.26 -34.43 -7.66
C LYS A 104 -20.51 -33.64 -6.38
N ASP A 105 -21.54 -33.98 -5.65
CA ASP A 105 -21.79 -33.38 -4.34
C ASP A 105 -20.68 -33.78 -3.37
N LEU A 106 -20.31 -32.86 -2.51
CA LEU A 106 -19.26 -33.05 -1.51
C LEU A 106 -19.65 -34.10 -0.48
N PRO A 107 -18.68 -34.87 0.02
CA PRO A 107 -18.90 -35.74 1.17
C PRO A 107 -19.39 -34.96 2.39
N PRO A 108 -20.22 -35.56 3.26
CA PRO A 108 -20.65 -34.92 4.49
C PRO A 108 -19.46 -34.47 5.35
N GLY A 109 -19.43 -33.20 5.74
CA GLY A 109 -18.36 -32.63 6.55
C GLY A 109 -17.25 -31.92 5.78
N GLU A 110 -17.18 -32.07 4.47
CA GLU A 110 -16.29 -31.26 3.63
C GLU A 110 -17.06 -30.09 2.98
N PHE A 111 -16.41 -28.93 2.91
CA PHE A 111 -17.00 -27.74 2.29
C PHE A 111 -16.12 -27.16 1.18
N LEU A 112 -14.91 -27.69 0.99
CA LEU A 112 -14.01 -27.36 -0.11
C LEU A 112 -14.03 -28.46 -1.17
N ALA A 113 -14.31 -28.02 -2.38
CA ALA A 113 -14.43 -28.88 -3.55
C ALA A 113 -13.06 -29.19 -4.18
N GLY A 114 -12.88 -30.41 -4.56
CA GLY A 114 -11.80 -30.84 -5.44
C GLY A 114 -12.04 -30.38 -6.90
N PRO A 115 -11.23 -30.86 -7.86
CA PRO A 115 -11.32 -30.43 -9.25
C PRO A 115 -12.67 -30.79 -9.91
N ASN A 116 -13.28 -31.91 -9.53
CA ASN A 116 -14.49 -32.47 -10.13
C ASN A 116 -15.72 -32.38 -9.21
N ASP A 117 -15.62 -31.68 -8.12
CA ASP A 117 -16.67 -31.58 -7.11
C ASP A 117 -17.39 -30.24 -7.19
N LYS A 118 -18.65 -30.24 -6.75
CA LYS A 118 -19.49 -29.07 -6.64
C LYS A 118 -19.21 -28.33 -5.33
N GLY A 119 -18.95 -27.05 -5.38
CA GLY A 119 -18.69 -26.24 -4.20
C GLY A 119 -17.53 -25.27 -4.39
N ILE A 120 -17.04 -24.71 -3.29
CA ILE A 120 -15.92 -23.78 -3.29
C ILE A 120 -14.63 -24.55 -3.60
N ARG A 121 -13.99 -24.25 -4.72
CA ARG A 121 -12.73 -24.92 -5.08
C ARG A 121 -11.63 -24.58 -4.08
N ARG A 122 -10.86 -25.62 -3.70
CA ARG A 122 -9.69 -25.47 -2.82
C ARG A 122 -8.62 -24.57 -3.45
N GLY A 123 -8.31 -24.80 -4.71
CA GLY A 123 -7.37 -23.98 -5.47
C GLY A 123 -7.95 -22.61 -5.82
N VAL A 124 -7.16 -21.55 -5.65
CA VAL A 124 -7.50 -20.21 -6.09
C VAL A 124 -6.83 -19.89 -7.42
N LEU A 125 -7.41 -18.97 -8.18
CA LEU A 125 -6.78 -18.44 -9.37
C LEU A 125 -5.97 -17.19 -9.00
N GLY A 126 -4.69 -17.22 -9.33
CA GLY A 126 -3.79 -16.07 -9.16
C GLY A 126 -4.01 -14.99 -10.22
N PRO A 127 -3.15 -13.97 -10.26
CA PRO A 127 -3.21 -12.92 -11.28
C PRO A 127 -3.13 -13.51 -12.69
N GLY A 128 -4.02 -13.05 -13.55
CA GLY A 128 -4.10 -13.55 -14.93
C GLY A 128 -5.48 -13.41 -15.55
N ARG A 129 -5.60 -13.90 -16.77
CA ARG A 129 -6.86 -13.93 -17.50
C ARG A 129 -7.35 -15.36 -17.62
N TYR A 130 -8.61 -15.60 -17.24
CA TYR A 130 -9.23 -16.92 -17.20
C TYR A 130 -10.55 -16.92 -17.95
N ARG A 131 -10.83 -18.03 -18.60
CA ARG A 131 -12.09 -18.26 -19.30
C ARG A 131 -12.86 -19.32 -18.53
N LEU A 132 -13.83 -18.90 -17.76
CA LEU A 132 -14.67 -19.76 -16.95
C LEU A 132 -16.12 -19.57 -17.37
N ASN A 133 -16.83 -20.68 -17.61
CA ASN A 133 -18.24 -20.65 -17.96
C ASN A 133 -19.05 -20.06 -16.77
N PRO A 134 -19.73 -18.90 -16.92
CA PRO A 134 -20.44 -18.26 -15.82
C PRO A 134 -21.66 -19.05 -15.32
N TYR A 135 -22.19 -19.95 -16.13
CA TYR A 135 -23.27 -20.82 -15.73
C TYR A 135 -22.82 -21.92 -14.78
N GLY A 136 -21.63 -22.47 -15.02
CA GLY A 136 -21.04 -23.52 -14.20
C GLY A 136 -20.20 -23.02 -13.02
N TYR A 137 -19.69 -21.81 -13.10
CA TYR A 137 -18.75 -21.28 -12.12
C TYR A 137 -19.14 -19.89 -11.66
N GLN A 138 -19.15 -19.69 -10.37
CA GLN A 138 -19.25 -18.38 -9.74
C GLN A 138 -17.88 -17.97 -9.21
N VAL A 139 -17.47 -16.74 -9.47
CA VAL A 139 -16.14 -16.26 -9.11
C VAL A 139 -16.25 -15.05 -8.21
N GLN A 140 -15.51 -15.10 -7.11
CA GLN A 140 -15.34 -13.95 -6.19
C GLN A 140 -13.88 -13.51 -6.23
N VAL A 141 -13.63 -12.27 -6.63
CA VAL A 141 -12.28 -11.68 -6.61
C VAL A 141 -12.06 -11.03 -5.25
N LEU A 142 -11.00 -11.46 -4.57
CA LEU A 142 -10.61 -11.00 -3.24
C LEU A 142 -9.17 -10.48 -3.28
N SER A 143 -8.78 -9.69 -2.31
CA SER A 143 -7.39 -9.26 -2.15
C SER A 143 -6.52 -10.42 -1.68
N ALA A 144 -5.31 -10.53 -2.21
CA ALA A 144 -4.32 -11.45 -1.70
C ALA A 144 -3.87 -11.01 -0.29
N MET A 145 -3.46 -11.98 0.53
CA MET A 145 -2.99 -11.70 1.89
C MET A 145 -1.59 -11.11 1.84
N SER A 146 -1.44 -9.89 2.34
CA SER A 146 -0.15 -9.22 2.48
C SER A 146 0.27 -9.21 3.95
N ILE A 147 1.47 -9.70 4.23
CA ILE A 147 2.09 -9.68 5.55
C ILE A 147 3.23 -8.68 5.49
N PRO A 148 3.14 -7.55 6.20
CA PRO A 148 4.19 -6.53 6.19
C PRO A 148 5.44 -7.00 6.95
N ILE A 149 6.55 -6.29 6.72
CA ILE A 149 7.82 -6.51 7.44
C ILE A 149 7.61 -6.18 8.93
N GLY A 150 8.13 -7.03 9.82
CA GLY A 150 7.91 -6.91 11.28
C GLY A 150 6.69 -7.67 11.79
N TYR A 151 5.98 -8.37 10.90
CA TYR A 151 4.84 -9.21 11.24
C TYR A 151 5.03 -10.63 10.74
N VAL A 152 4.30 -11.55 11.33
CA VAL A 152 4.18 -12.93 10.84
C VAL A 152 2.72 -13.33 10.78
N GLY A 153 2.41 -14.22 9.85
CA GLY A 153 1.08 -14.80 9.73
C GLY A 153 0.97 -16.12 10.47
N VAL A 154 0.02 -16.23 11.38
CA VAL A 154 -0.38 -17.51 11.95
C VAL A 154 -1.51 -18.09 11.11
N VAL A 155 -1.30 -19.28 10.58
CA VAL A 155 -2.24 -19.94 9.68
C VAL A 155 -3.18 -20.83 10.48
N THR A 156 -4.47 -20.59 10.36
CA THR A 156 -5.52 -21.45 10.87
C THR A 156 -6.20 -22.14 9.69
N SER A 157 -6.09 -23.47 9.61
CA SER A 157 -6.84 -24.27 8.64
C SER A 157 -8.30 -24.34 9.06
N LEU A 158 -9.20 -23.98 8.17
CA LEU A 158 -10.66 -24.02 8.38
C LEU A 158 -11.27 -25.32 7.90
N SER A 159 -10.52 -26.13 7.14
CA SER A 159 -10.98 -27.39 6.51
C SER A 159 -10.21 -28.58 7.04
N GLY A 160 -10.82 -29.75 6.98
CA GLY A 160 -10.23 -31.00 7.40
C GLY A 160 -10.81 -31.56 8.71
N ARG A 161 -10.23 -32.65 9.20
CA ARG A 161 -10.61 -33.27 10.48
C ARG A 161 -10.17 -32.40 11.65
N GLN A 162 -10.93 -32.41 12.73
CA GLN A 162 -10.55 -31.64 13.91
C GLN A 162 -9.23 -32.18 14.47
N ALA A 163 -8.25 -31.31 14.69
CA ALA A 163 -7.02 -31.65 15.41
C ALA A 163 -7.33 -32.02 16.87
N ALA A 164 -6.45 -32.79 17.48
CA ALA A 164 -6.58 -33.12 18.89
C ALA A 164 -6.52 -31.86 19.78
N PRO A 165 -7.24 -31.82 20.90
CA PRO A 165 -7.22 -30.65 21.77
C PRO A 165 -5.80 -30.33 22.26
N GLY A 166 -5.36 -29.10 22.04
CA GLY A 166 -4.03 -28.63 22.42
C GLY A 166 -2.89 -28.93 21.43
N GLU A 167 -3.14 -29.69 20.36
CA GLU A 167 -2.16 -29.97 19.32
C GLU A 167 -2.34 -29.04 18.13
N PHE A 168 -1.24 -28.84 17.41
CA PHE A 168 -1.27 -28.08 16.15
C PHE A 168 -1.88 -28.94 15.05
N ALA A 169 -2.67 -28.31 14.18
CA ALA A 169 -3.24 -28.97 13.03
C ALA A 169 -2.16 -29.42 12.04
N GLY A 170 -2.18 -30.72 11.73
CA GLY A 170 -1.37 -31.31 10.67
C GLY A 170 -1.97 -31.08 9.28
N PRO A 171 -1.36 -31.65 8.23
CA PRO A 171 -1.90 -31.64 6.88
C PRO A 171 -3.28 -32.33 6.85
N GLY A 172 -4.29 -31.62 6.33
CA GLY A 172 -5.68 -32.13 6.28
C GLY A 172 -6.44 -32.07 7.59
N GLU A 173 -5.94 -31.35 8.58
CA GLU A 173 -6.61 -31.11 9.84
C GLU A 173 -7.02 -29.65 9.99
N LYS A 174 -8.13 -29.43 10.71
CA LYS A 174 -8.67 -28.13 11.05
C LYS A 174 -8.07 -27.65 12.36
N GLY A 175 -7.57 -26.42 12.39
CA GLY A 175 -6.99 -25.80 13.57
C GLY A 175 -5.79 -24.91 13.22
N VAL A 176 -5.11 -24.42 14.26
CA VAL A 176 -3.91 -23.60 14.12
C VAL A 176 -2.74 -24.46 13.67
N ARG A 177 -2.03 -24.03 12.63
CA ARG A 177 -0.82 -24.71 12.15
C ARG A 177 0.40 -24.24 12.94
N ARG A 178 1.35 -25.14 13.09
CA ARG A 178 2.64 -24.84 13.72
C ARG A 178 3.48 -23.88 12.89
N ASP A 179 3.40 -24.02 11.56
CA ASP A 179 4.19 -23.25 10.64
C ASP A 179 3.63 -21.85 10.50
N ILE A 180 4.49 -20.87 10.70
CA ILE A 180 4.17 -19.46 10.52
C ILE A 180 4.56 -18.99 9.11
N VAL A 181 3.85 -18.00 8.60
CA VAL A 181 4.10 -17.40 7.28
C VAL A 181 4.91 -16.13 7.45
N GLN A 182 6.01 -16.03 6.71
CA GLN A 182 6.93 -14.90 6.72
C GLN A 182 6.33 -13.66 6.02
N PRO A 183 6.93 -12.46 6.17
CA PRO A 183 6.51 -11.29 5.42
C PRO A 183 6.50 -11.54 3.91
N GLY A 184 5.46 -11.08 3.24
CA GLY A 184 5.29 -11.27 1.79
C GLY A 184 3.83 -11.25 1.35
N LEU A 185 3.62 -11.47 0.05
CA LEU A 185 2.30 -11.55 -0.57
C LEU A 185 1.93 -13.00 -0.85
N TYR A 186 0.79 -13.44 -0.33
CA TYR A 186 0.34 -14.83 -0.39
C TYR A 186 -1.00 -14.95 -1.10
N TYR A 187 -1.02 -15.83 -2.09
CA TYR A 187 -2.19 -16.17 -2.89
C TYR A 187 -2.86 -17.43 -2.35
N VAL A 188 -3.50 -17.32 -1.20
CA VAL A 188 -4.14 -18.45 -0.51
C VAL A 188 -5.66 -18.32 -0.49
N ASN A 189 -6.34 -19.45 -0.41
CA ASN A 189 -7.80 -19.46 -0.35
C ASN A 189 -8.26 -19.03 1.06
N PRO A 190 -8.94 -17.88 1.21
CA PRO A 190 -9.40 -17.40 2.51
C PRO A 190 -10.55 -18.25 3.08
N LYS A 191 -11.14 -19.14 2.28
CA LYS A 191 -12.13 -20.11 2.74
C LYS A 191 -11.48 -21.38 3.30
N GLU A 192 -10.24 -21.66 2.93
CA GLU A 192 -9.46 -22.80 3.44
C GLU A 192 -8.58 -22.39 4.61
N TYR A 193 -7.94 -21.24 4.50
CA TYR A 193 -6.99 -20.74 5.50
C TYR A 193 -7.36 -19.34 5.96
N LYS A 194 -7.45 -19.18 7.26
CA LYS A 194 -7.45 -17.87 7.92
C LYS A 194 -6.01 -17.56 8.31
N ILE A 195 -5.50 -16.40 7.94
CA ILE A 195 -4.17 -15.95 8.34
C ILE A 195 -4.35 -14.73 9.24
N ASP A 196 -3.97 -14.88 10.49
CA ASP A 196 -3.96 -13.78 11.45
C ASP A 196 -2.55 -13.22 11.53
N VAL A 197 -2.43 -11.92 11.26
CA VAL A 197 -1.15 -11.21 11.19
C VAL A 197 -0.81 -10.69 12.58
N LEU A 198 0.29 -11.17 13.16
CA LEU A 198 0.76 -10.78 14.49
C LEU A 198 2.08 -10.04 14.38
N GLU A 199 2.22 -8.99 15.17
CA GLU A 199 3.47 -8.24 15.28
C GLU A 199 4.52 -9.06 16.04
N ILE A 200 5.72 -9.12 15.47
CA ILE A 200 6.89 -9.75 16.07
C ILE A 200 7.92 -8.69 16.43
N GLY A 201 8.85 -9.07 17.34
CA GLY A 201 9.86 -8.16 17.85
C GLY A 201 9.42 -7.46 19.12
N VAL A 202 10.06 -6.34 19.40
CA VAL A 202 9.86 -5.62 20.67
C VAL A 202 8.58 -4.78 20.61
N ASN A 203 7.65 -5.12 21.47
CA ASN A 203 6.39 -4.42 21.69
C ASN A 203 6.40 -3.76 23.07
N GLN A 204 5.64 -2.69 23.24
CA GLN A 204 5.55 -1.92 24.47
C GLN A 204 4.12 -1.87 24.98
N VAL A 205 3.95 -2.15 26.27
CA VAL A 205 2.70 -1.89 26.99
C VAL A 205 2.92 -0.74 27.95
N SER A 206 2.16 0.32 27.77
CA SER A 206 2.21 1.52 28.62
C SER A 206 0.95 1.60 29.49
N LEU A 207 1.15 1.74 30.77
CA LEU A 207 0.13 1.98 31.77
C LEU A 207 0.11 3.49 32.04
N LEU A 208 -0.88 4.21 31.53
CA LEU A 208 -0.94 5.67 31.56
C LEU A 208 -1.98 6.21 32.55
N VAL A 209 -1.64 7.32 33.18
CA VAL A 209 -2.57 8.18 33.91
C VAL A 209 -3.58 8.82 32.94
N LYS A 210 -4.81 9.00 33.36
CA LYS A 210 -6.04 9.54 32.78
C LYS A 210 -5.97 10.74 31.80
N THR A 211 -4.98 10.89 31.01
CA THR A 211 -4.97 11.89 29.95
C THR A 211 -5.04 11.20 28.59
N GLY A 212 -6.18 10.61 28.28
CA GLY A 212 -6.64 10.34 26.90
C GLY A 212 -5.66 9.77 25.86
N GLY A 213 -4.58 9.14 26.27
CA GLY A 213 -3.59 8.56 25.38
C GLY A 213 -3.89 7.08 25.14
N ALA A 214 -4.44 6.77 23.99
CA ALA A 214 -4.53 5.39 23.51
C ALA A 214 -3.13 4.79 23.39
N VAL A 215 -2.95 3.55 23.81
CA VAL A 215 -1.73 2.78 23.50
C VAL A 215 -1.70 2.58 21.99
N ILE A 216 -0.90 3.35 21.29
CA ILE A 216 -0.72 3.22 19.86
C ILE A 216 0.33 2.12 19.66
N THR A 217 -0.11 0.90 19.35
CA THR A 217 0.81 -0.15 18.89
C THR A 217 1.24 0.16 17.46
N LYS A 218 2.41 -0.34 17.04
CA LYS A 218 2.83 -0.23 15.62
C LYS A 218 1.79 -0.79 14.66
N ALA A 219 1.04 -1.82 15.09
CA ALA A 219 -0.08 -2.37 14.35
C ALA A 219 -1.18 -1.34 14.09
N GLN A 220 -1.48 -0.48 15.05
CA GLN A 220 -2.48 0.59 14.89
C GLN A 220 -1.98 1.72 14.00
N ILE A 221 -0.67 2.04 14.06
CA ILE A 221 -0.06 2.99 13.12
C ILE A 221 -0.10 2.42 11.70
N ALA A 222 0.19 1.11 11.53
CA ALA A 222 0.11 0.45 10.23
C ALA A 222 -1.32 0.41 9.69
N THR A 223 -2.33 0.10 10.52
CA THR A 223 -3.74 0.14 10.10
C THR A 223 -4.23 1.55 9.80
N GLN A 224 -3.78 2.57 10.55
CA GLN A 224 -4.07 3.96 10.23
C GLN A 224 -3.40 4.40 8.92
N ASN A 225 -2.16 3.96 8.66
CA ASN A 225 -1.48 4.26 7.40
C ASN A 225 -2.17 3.59 6.21
N VAL A 226 -2.58 2.32 6.35
CA VAL A 226 -3.37 1.62 5.31
C VAL A 226 -4.72 2.30 5.08
N ALA A 227 -5.42 2.70 6.14
CA ALA A 227 -6.68 3.44 6.02
C ALA A 227 -6.47 4.83 5.38
N MET A 228 -5.36 5.49 5.66
CA MET A 228 -4.99 6.76 5.01
C MET A 228 -4.62 6.56 3.53
N GLU A 229 -3.92 5.47 3.18
CA GLU A 229 -3.64 5.13 1.78
C GLU A 229 -4.93 4.80 1.02
N GLU A 230 -5.84 4.01 1.61
CA GLU A 230 -7.15 3.74 0.99
C GLU A 230 -7.97 5.02 0.82
N LEU A 231 -7.94 5.93 1.80
CA LEU A 231 -8.60 7.23 1.69
C LEU A 231 -7.97 8.11 0.60
N GLN A 232 -6.65 8.11 0.49
CA GLN A 232 -5.94 8.81 -0.58
C GLN A 232 -6.24 8.20 -1.96
N GLU A 233 -6.31 6.88 -2.07
CA GLU A 233 -6.72 6.22 -3.32
C GLU A 233 -8.16 6.56 -3.71
N GLN A 234 -9.08 6.60 -2.73
CA GLN A 234 -10.48 7.01 -2.97
C GLN A 234 -10.56 8.46 -3.43
N VAL A 235 -9.84 9.38 -2.78
CA VAL A 235 -9.78 10.79 -3.18
C VAL A 235 -9.18 10.95 -4.58
N LEU A 236 -8.12 10.23 -4.89
CA LEU A 236 -7.52 10.23 -6.22
C LEU A 236 -8.44 9.62 -7.29
N ALA A 237 -9.16 8.55 -6.96
CA ALA A 237 -10.15 7.94 -7.84
C ALA A 237 -11.34 8.90 -8.10
N GLU A 238 -11.80 9.59 -7.07
CA GLU A 238 -12.87 10.60 -7.20
C GLU A 238 -12.40 11.81 -8.01
N GLN A 239 -11.16 12.27 -7.82
CA GLN A 239 -10.59 13.34 -8.65
C GLN A 239 -10.42 12.91 -10.10
N ARG A 240 -10.01 11.66 -10.36
CA ARG A 240 -9.94 11.11 -11.73
C ARG A 240 -11.32 11.04 -12.36
N LYS A 241 -12.34 10.61 -11.62
CA LYS A 241 -13.73 10.56 -12.07
C LYS A 241 -14.26 11.96 -12.37
N LYS A 242 -14.06 12.93 -11.49
CA LYS A 242 -14.44 14.33 -11.71
C LYS A 242 -13.73 14.94 -12.93
N ARG A 243 -12.45 14.60 -13.13
CA ARG A 243 -11.69 15.04 -14.31
C ARG A 243 -12.21 14.39 -15.60
N GLN A 244 -12.61 13.13 -15.54
CA GLN A 244 -13.18 12.40 -16.68
C GLN A 244 -14.58 12.93 -17.02
N ASP A 245 -15.41 13.21 -16.01
CA ASP A 245 -16.71 13.84 -16.16
C ASP A 245 -16.58 15.27 -16.73
N TYR A 246 -15.58 16.02 -16.29
CA TYR A 246 -15.29 17.37 -16.82
C TYR A 246 -14.81 17.33 -18.29
N LEU A 247 -14.07 16.30 -18.68
CA LEU A 247 -13.63 16.12 -20.07
C LEU A 247 -14.77 15.60 -20.97
N SER A 248 -15.73 14.84 -20.42
CA SER A 248 -16.90 14.33 -21.14
C SER A 248 -18.00 15.39 -21.28
N GLN A 249 -18.01 16.41 -20.44
CA GLN A 249 -18.97 17.53 -20.47
C GLN A 249 -18.51 18.71 -21.33
N ARG A 250 -17.44 18.55 -22.14
CA ARG A 250 -17.08 19.57 -23.10
C ARG A 250 -18.16 19.58 -24.20
N PRO A 251 -18.98 20.65 -24.31
CA PRO A 251 -20.06 20.63 -25.29
C PRO A 251 -19.47 20.63 -26.69
N GLN A 252 -19.74 19.57 -27.44
CA GLN A 252 -19.73 19.66 -28.90
C GLN A 252 -20.85 20.65 -29.28
N GLN A 253 -20.46 21.84 -29.64
CA GLN A 253 -21.37 22.76 -30.30
C GLN A 253 -21.74 22.18 -31.67
N THR A 254 -22.85 21.49 -31.72
CA THR A 254 -23.57 21.27 -32.97
C THR A 254 -24.95 21.89 -32.82
N LEU A 255 -25.18 22.86 -33.65
CA LEU A 255 -26.49 23.48 -33.89
C LEU A 255 -27.50 22.42 -34.38
N ALA A 256 -28.60 22.24 -33.67
CA ALA A 256 -29.82 21.72 -34.27
C ALA A 256 -31.02 22.03 -33.35
N PRO A 257 -32.24 22.16 -33.88
CA PRO A 257 -33.30 22.98 -33.31
C PRO A 257 -34.18 22.25 -32.30
N ALA A 258 -34.86 23.07 -31.52
CA ALA A 258 -35.81 22.70 -30.46
C ALA A 258 -36.88 21.71 -30.91
N SER A 259 -37.14 20.69 -30.06
CA SER A 259 -38.43 20.05 -29.96
C SER A 259 -38.73 19.77 -28.49
N GLU A 260 -39.79 20.39 -28.02
CA GLU A 260 -40.47 20.14 -26.75
C GLU A 260 -40.87 18.66 -26.64
N GLY A 261 -40.57 18.02 -25.51
CA GLY A 261 -41.16 16.71 -25.24
C GLY A 261 -40.40 15.73 -24.36
N ALA A 262 -39.56 16.19 -23.44
CA ALA A 262 -38.78 15.26 -22.59
C ALA A 262 -38.96 15.47 -21.06
N ASP A 263 -40.02 16.10 -20.63
CA ASP A 263 -40.19 16.41 -19.18
C ASP A 263 -41.06 15.40 -18.39
N LYS A 264 -41.33 14.24 -18.97
CA LYS A 264 -42.16 13.20 -18.30
C LYS A 264 -41.45 11.89 -18.00
N ALA A 265 -40.21 11.67 -18.47
CA ALA A 265 -39.46 10.44 -18.21
C ALA A 265 -38.50 10.51 -17.00
N ALA A 266 -38.25 11.69 -16.47
CA ALA A 266 -37.31 11.88 -15.36
C ALA A 266 -37.91 11.70 -13.95
N ARG A 267 -39.21 11.43 -13.86
CA ARG A 267 -39.92 11.26 -12.56
C ARG A 267 -40.22 9.83 -12.14
N ALA A 268 -39.89 8.84 -12.95
CA ALA A 268 -40.18 7.43 -12.66
C ALA A 268 -38.96 6.56 -12.25
N ALA A 269 -37.75 7.12 -12.21
CA ALA A 269 -36.54 6.39 -11.81
C ALA A 269 -36.00 6.79 -10.43
N GLY A 270 -36.78 7.45 -9.63
CA GLY A 270 -36.45 7.94 -8.29
C GLY A 270 -37.09 7.15 -7.15
N ALA A 271 -37.07 5.81 -7.20
CA ALA A 271 -37.51 5.02 -6.06
C ALA A 271 -36.52 3.88 -5.81
N ALA A 272 -35.96 3.86 -4.58
CA ALA A 272 -35.30 2.76 -3.90
C ALA A 272 -33.88 2.44 -4.33
N ALA A 273 -32.93 3.30 -3.99
CA ALA A 273 -31.69 2.84 -3.39
C ALA A 273 -31.67 3.37 -1.95
N GLU A 274 -31.98 2.50 -0.99
CA GLU A 274 -31.64 2.75 0.41
C GLU A 274 -30.16 3.15 0.48
N PRO A 275 -29.84 4.25 1.18
CA PRO A 275 -28.43 4.57 1.41
C PRO A 275 -27.85 3.42 2.22
N ALA A 276 -26.86 2.74 1.65
CA ALA A 276 -26.05 1.80 2.38
C ALA A 276 -25.62 2.47 3.68
N LYS A 277 -26.09 1.90 4.81
CA LYS A 277 -25.66 2.27 6.14
C LYS A 277 -24.15 2.44 6.10
N PRO A 278 -23.59 3.59 6.48
CA PRO A 278 -22.15 3.69 6.60
C PRO A 278 -21.73 2.57 7.57
N LEU A 279 -20.85 1.70 7.12
CA LEU A 279 -20.13 0.80 7.98
C LEU A 279 -19.44 1.70 9.00
N THR A 280 -20.06 1.83 10.15
CA THR A 280 -19.40 2.38 11.35
C THR A 280 -18.13 1.57 11.47
N PRO A 281 -16.95 2.20 11.47
CA PRO A 281 -15.72 1.49 11.80
C PRO A 281 -15.98 0.77 13.12
N PRO A 282 -15.52 -0.49 13.28
CA PRO A 282 -15.70 -1.23 14.53
C PRO A 282 -15.29 -0.28 15.64
N ASP A 283 -16.19 -0.12 16.60
CA ASP A 283 -16.11 0.88 17.66
C ASP A 283 -14.66 1.09 18.09
N ALA A 284 -14.16 2.30 17.90
CA ALA A 284 -12.88 2.75 18.45
C ALA A 284 -12.81 2.67 19.98
N SER A 285 -13.91 2.27 20.62
CA SER A 285 -14.02 1.93 22.04
C SER A 285 -13.44 0.58 22.41
N ALA A 286 -13.07 -0.28 21.44
CA ALA A 286 -12.24 -1.47 21.68
C ALA A 286 -10.73 -1.14 21.71
N LEU A 287 -10.35 0.11 21.60
CA LEU A 287 -9.06 0.59 22.07
C LEU A 287 -9.03 0.35 23.56
N LEU A 288 -8.37 -0.73 23.95
CA LEU A 288 -8.03 -1.05 25.33
C LEU A 288 -7.36 0.16 25.97
N SER A 289 -8.17 1.08 26.45
CA SER A 289 -7.72 2.12 27.35
C SER A 289 -7.37 1.45 28.66
N LEU A 290 -6.14 0.95 28.75
CA LEU A 290 -5.54 0.48 29.97
C LEU A 290 -5.32 1.69 30.89
N ASN A 291 -6.41 2.29 31.33
CA ASN A 291 -6.44 3.38 32.30
C ASN A 291 -6.22 2.85 33.72
N GLN A 292 -5.43 1.79 33.89
CA GLN A 292 -5.07 1.27 35.21
C GLN A 292 -3.64 1.69 35.55
N LEU A 293 -3.54 2.64 36.47
CA LEU A 293 -2.32 2.84 37.23
C LEU A 293 -2.00 1.58 38.04
N VAL A 294 -0.72 1.29 38.16
CA VAL A 294 -0.28 0.29 39.10
C VAL A 294 -0.31 0.91 40.51
N GLU A 295 -1.30 0.57 41.27
CA GLU A 295 -1.47 1.04 42.65
C GLU A 295 -1.12 -0.07 43.62
N PHE A 296 -0.32 0.25 44.63
CA PHE A 296 0.06 -0.66 45.68
C PHE A 296 0.47 0.10 46.95
N PRO A 297 0.25 -0.53 48.15
CA PRO A 297 0.77 0.02 49.37
C PRO A 297 2.29 -0.20 49.45
N SER A 298 3.02 0.81 49.83
CA SER A 298 4.44 0.74 50.17
C SER A 298 4.63 0.00 51.51
N ARG A 299 5.89 -0.34 51.84
CA ARG A 299 6.24 -1.01 53.11
C ARG A 299 5.83 -0.20 54.32
N ASP A 300 5.81 1.10 54.24
CA ASP A 300 5.41 2.06 55.29
C ASP A 300 3.90 2.39 55.25
N GLY A 301 3.10 1.69 54.43
CA GLY A 301 1.65 1.76 54.42
C GLY A 301 1.04 2.85 53.57
N PHE A 302 1.84 3.54 52.75
CA PHE A 302 1.35 4.61 51.86
C PHE A 302 1.00 4.07 50.48
N GLU A 303 -0.08 4.54 49.91
CA GLU A 303 -0.49 4.17 48.57
C GLU A 303 0.35 4.90 47.52
N ILE A 304 0.98 4.13 46.63
CA ILE A 304 1.81 4.62 45.55
C ILE A 304 1.17 4.21 44.24
N SER A 305 1.05 5.17 43.32
CA SER A 305 0.61 4.93 41.96
C SER A 305 1.79 5.11 41.01
N LEU A 306 2.04 4.08 40.19
CA LEU A 306 3.12 4.08 39.21
C LEU A 306 2.58 4.15 37.77
N ASP A 307 3.19 4.98 36.97
CA ASP A 307 3.11 4.95 35.52
C ASP A 307 4.36 4.23 34.97
N MET A 308 4.13 3.15 34.25
CA MET A 308 5.22 2.32 33.73
C MET A 308 4.98 1.85 32.30
N THR A 309 6.07 1.57 31.63
CA THR A 309 6.09 0.94 30.31
C THR A 309 6.88 -0.36 30.41
N VAL A 310 6.30 -1.45 29.94
CA VAL A 310 6.96 -2.74 29.88
C VAL A 310 7.23 -3.09 28.42
N GLU A 311 8.49 -3.38 28.11
CA GLU A 311 8.96 -3.81 26.81
C GLU A 311 9.04 -5.34 26.79
N PHE A 312 8.35 -5.95 25.84
CA PHE A 312 8.33 -7.39 25.68
C PHE A 312 8.51 -7.78 24.21
N GLU A 313 8.97 -8.99 24.00
CA GLU A 313 9.20 -9.54 22.66
C GLU A 313 8.50 -10.89 22.50
N LEU A 314 7.85 -11.05 21.34
CA LEU A 314 7.30 -12.32 20.89
C LEU A 314 8.20 -12.91 19.81
N LEU A 315 8.86 -14.02 20.13
CA LEU A 315 9.71 -14.70 19.16
C LEU A 315 8.89 -15.42 18.09
N PRO A 316 9.26 -15.32 16.81
CA PRO A 316 8.57 -15.99 15.71
C PRO A 316 8.36 -17.49 15.96
N GLY A 317 9.36 -18.17 16.54
CA GLY A 317 9.29 -19.62 16.81
C GLY A 317 8.23 -20.04 17.83
N HIS A 318 7.75 -19.11 18.64
CA HIS A 318 6.76 -19.39 19.70
C HIS A 318 5.38 -18.80 19.41
N ILE A 319 5.26 -17.97 18.38
CA ILE A 319 4.05 -17.18 18.14
C ILE A 319 2.83 -18.05 17.83
N ALA A 320 3.01 -19.16 17.11
CA ALA A 320 1.92 -20.09 16.81
C ALA A 320 1.35 -20.72 18.10
N TRP A 321 2.23 -21.06 19.05
CA TRP A 321 1.82 -21.60 20.35
C TRP A 321 1.12 -20.54 21.21
N ILE A 322 1.66 -19.32 21.23
CA ILE A 322 1.08 -18.19 21.95
C ILE A 322 -0.33 -17.89 21.40
N TYR A 323 -0.47 -17.83 20.08
CA TYR A 323 -1.75 -17.61 19.42
C TYR A 323 -2.76 -18.70 19.72
N GLN A 324 -2.35 -19.98 19.67
CA GLN A 324 -3.20 -21.11 19.98
C GLN A 324 -3.67 -21.11 21.44
N SER A 325 -2.79 -20.71 22.37
CA SER A 325 -3.05 -20.76 23.80
C SER A 325 -3.83 -19.56 24.33
N TYR A 326 -3.54 -18.36 23.80
CA TYR A 326 -4.00 -17.09 24.37
C TYR A 326 -4.77 -16.22 23.39
N GLY A 327 -4.61 -16.43 22.09
CA GLY A 327 -5.23 -15.64 21.02
C GLY A 327 -4.28 -14.62 20.41
N ASP A 328 -4.83 -13.51 19.94
CA ASP A 328 -4.10 -12.43 19.30
C ASP A 328 -3.28 -11.59 20.31
N LEU A 329 -2.46 -10.67 19.79
CA LEU A 329 -1.59 -9.83 20.62
C LEU A 329 -2.34 -9.03 21.69
N PRO A 330 -3.49 -8.38 21.42
CA PRO A 330 -4.29 -7.74 22.45
C PRO A 330 -4.72 -8.70 23.56
N ALA A 331 -5.16 -9.91 23.20
CA ALA A 331 -5.58 -10.91 24.19
C ALA A 331 -4.40 -11.40 25.06
N VAL A 332 -3.21 -11.50 24.49
CA VAL A 332 -1.98 -11.83 25.25
C VAL A 332 -1.66 -10.73 26.25
N VAL A 333 -1.75 -9.48 25.83
CA VAL A 333 -1.53 -8.33 26.71
C VAL A 333 -2.52 -8.33 27.85
N ASP A 334 -3.81 -8.43 27.56
CA ASP A 334 -4.87 -8.31 28.58
C ASP A 334 -4.94 -9.49 29.55
N LYS A 335 -4.80 -10.72 29.02
CA LYS A 335 -5.01 -11.91 29.81
C LYS A 335 -3.76 -12.38 30.56
N ILE A 336 -2.56 -12.05 30.01
CA ILE A 336 -1.30 -12.57 30.52
C ILE A 336 -0.40 -11.44 31.04
N ILE A 337 -0.03 -10.49 30.18
CA ILE A 337 1.01 -9.51 30.53
C ILE A 337 0.51 -8.56 31.61
N MET A 338 -0.66 -7.98 31.41
CA MET A 338 -1.23 -7.00 32.34
C MET A 338 -1.47 -7.53 33.77
N PRO A 339 -2.14 -8.67 33.95
CA PRO A 339 -2.32 -9.22 35.29
C PRO A 339 -0.98 -9.53 35.98
N GLN A 340 0.03 -9.98 35.23
CA GLN A 340 1.34 -10.27 35.80
C GLN A 340 2.07 -8.99 36.20
N ILE A 341 2.02 -7.94 35.34
CA ILE A 341 2.59 -6.61 35.68
C ILE A 341 1.97 -6.12 36.98
N LEU A 342 0.63 -6.11 37.08
CA LEU A 342 -0.07 -5.63 38.27
C LEU A 342 0.26 -6.44 39.51
N SER A 343 0.26 -7.78 39.40
CA SER A 343 0.56 -8.70 40.52
C SER A 343 2.00 -8.54 41.00
N VAL A 344 2.97 -8.58 40.09
CA VAL A 344 4.40 -8.48 40.45
C VAL A 344 4.75 -7.11 40.97
N SER A 345 4.20 -6.06 40.37
CA SER A 345 4.41 -4.68 40.86
C SER A 345 3.89 -4.47 42.25
N ARG A 346 2.71 -5.02 42.59
CA ARG A 346 2.15 -5.01 43.95
C ARG A 346 3.04 -5.79 44.92
N LEU A 347 3.43 -7.00 44.54
CA LEU A 347 4.26 -7.87 45.39
C LEU A 347 5.64 -7.23 45.66
N LYS A 348 6.28 -6.73 44.65
CA LYS A 348 7.63 -6.10 44.76
C LYS A 348 7.55 -4.73 45.37
N GLY A 349 6.55 -3.94 44.99
CA GLY A 349 6.37 -2.56 45.45
C GLY A 349 6.16 -2.48 46.96
N SER A 350 5.42 -3.44 47.54
CA SER A 350 5.21 -3.50 48.98
C SER A 350 6.46 -3.81 49.82
N ALA A 351 7.56 -4.22 49.19
CA ALA A 351 8.84 -4.42 49.87
C ALA A 351 9.65 -3.12 50.06
N TYR A 352 9.34 -2.08 49.28
CA TYR A 352 10.03 -0.80 49.30
C TYR A 352 9.27 0.26 50.08
N ARG A 353 9.98 1.22 50.66
CA ARG A 353 9.38 2.40 51.33
C ARG A 353 8.98 3.43 50.28
N ALA A 354 8.02 4.29 50.61
CA ALA A 354 7.60 5.38 49.75
C ALA A 354 8.77 6.32 49.36
N LYS A 355 9.68 6.56 50.28
CA LYS A 355 10.90 7.34 50.06
C LYS A 355 11.80 6.75 48.98
N ASP A 356 11.91 5.43 48.88
CA ASP A 356 12.80 4.75 47.95
C ASP A 356 12.37 4.96 46.48
N PHE A 357 11.10 5.23 46.23
CA PHE A 357 10.58 5.59 44.90
C PHE A 357 10.88 7.04 44.49
N ILE A 358 11.15 7.92 45.46
CA ILE A 358 11.50 9.33 45.21
C ILE A 358 13.00 9.44 44.95
N VAL A 359 13.80 8.66 45.66
CA VAL A 359 15.27 8.66 45.55
C VAL A 359 15.69 7.72 44.43
N GLY A 360 16.56 8.17 43.51
CA GLY A 360 16.93 7.50 42.28
C GLY A 360 17.38 6.04 42.44
N GLU A 361 18.23 5.74 43.44
CA GLU A 361 18.75 4.39 43.68
C GLU A 361 17.66 3.36 44.02
N GLY A 362 16.69 3.71 44.85
CA GLY A 362 15.59 2.82 45.23
C GLY A 362 14.68 2.51 44.05
N ARG A 363 14.40 3.50 43.23
CA ARG A 363 13.61 3.37 42.03
C ARG A 363 14.29 2.45 41.00
N GLU A 364 15.59 2.62 40.77
CA GLU A 364 16.38 1.80 39.86
C GLU A 364 16.41 0.32 40.32
N LYS A 365 16.64 0.10 41.62
CA LYS A 365 16.62 -1.24 42.20
C LYS A 365 15.25 -1.92 42.07
N PHE A 366 14.17 -1.19 42.34
CA PHE A 366 12.81 -1.72 42.17
C PHE A 366 12.55 -2.04 40.70
N GLN A 367 12.98 -1.19 39.75
CA GLN A 367 12.83 -1.42 38.31
C GLN A 367 13.58 -2.71 37.89
N SER A 368 14.80 -2.91 38.37
CA SER A 368 15.59 -4.12 38.11
C SER A 368 14.92 -5.37 38.67
N ASP A 369 14.51 -5.35 39.95
CA ASP A 369 13.84 -6.47 40.59
C ASP A 369 12.50 -6.84 39.93
N LEU A 370 11.78 -5.81 39.48
CA LEU A 370 10.53 -5.97 38.73
C LEU A 370 10.77 -6.63 37.38
N THR A 371 11.75 -6.11 36.62
CA THR A 371 12.11 -6.63 35.30
C THR A 371 12.53 -8.10 35.37
N GLU A 372 13.44 -8.43 36.31
CA GLU A 372 13.92 -9.81 36.51
C GLU A 372 12.79 -10.75 36.88
N THR A 373 11.90 -10.33 37.78
CA THR A 373 10.79 -11.16 38.24
C THR A 373 9.76 -11.37 37.11
N LEU A 374 9.43 -10.31 36.38
CA LEU A 374 8.54 -10.40 35.21
C LEU A 374 9.14 -11.30 34.11
N ALA A 375 10.44 -11.11 33.79
CA ALA A 375 11.14 -11.93 32.82
C ALA A 375 11.07 -13.42 33.19
N ARG A 376 11.31 -13.77 34.44
CA ARG A 376 11.24 -15.16 34.91
C ARG A 376 9.84 -15.77 34.82
N ILE A 377 8.81 -15.04 35.23
CA ILE A 377 7.42 -15.54 35.23
C ILE A 377 6.89 -15.67 33.80
N LEU A 378 7.21 -14.71 32.94
CA LEU A 378 6.72 -14.68 31.57
C LEU A 378 7.53 -15.56 30.62
N ALA A 379 8.76 -15.93 30.99
CA ALA A 379 9.54 -16.94 30.25
C ALA A 379 8.81 -18.28 30.15
N ASP A 380 8.11 -18.72 31.19
CA ASP A 380 7.29 -19.92 31.15
C ASP A 380 6.14 -19.84 30.14
N LYS A 381 5.71 -18.63 29.82
CA LYS A 381 4.70 -18.33 28.80
C LYS A 381 5.31 -18.05 27.42
N ARG A 382 6.62 -18.22 27.27
CA ARG A 382 7.40 -17.97 26.04
C ARG A 382 7.37 -16.51 25.57
N ILE A 383 7.21 -15.60 26.53
CA ILE A 383 7.26 -14.14 26.31
C ILE A 383 8.55 -13.63 26.94
N ILE A 384 9.32 -12.90 26.17
CA ILE A 384 10.58 -12.30 26.64
C ILE A 384 10.28 -10.88 27.10
N ILE A 385 10.68 -10.55 28.31
CA ILE A 385 10.65 -9.18 28.83
C ILE A 385 12.05 -8.60 28.73
N HIS A 386 12.19 -7.47 28.07
CA HIS A 386 13.45 -6.75 27.97
C HIS A 386 13.63 -5.78 29.10
N ASN A 387 12.60 -4.97 29.35
CA ASN A 387 12.69 -3.94 30.37
C ASN A 387 11.31 -3.54 30.90
N ALA A 388 11.28 -3.09 32.16
CA ALA A 388 10.10 -2.49 32.78
C ALA A 388 10.50 -1.08 33.25
N LEU A 389 10.14 -0.05 32.50
CA LEU A 389 10.53 1.34 32.72
C LEU A 389 9.47 2.07 33.54
N ILE A 390 9.87 2.66 34.64
CA ILE A 390 9.01 3.52 35.45
C ILE A 390 9.13 4.95 34.90
N ARG A 391 8.03 5.50 34.38
CA ARG A 391 8.00 6.86 33.84
C ARG A 391 7.69 7.90 34.90
N HIS A 392 6.63 7.64 35.66
CA HIS A 392 6.17 8.57 36.68
C HIS A 392 5.78 7.81 37.94
N VAL A 393 6.10 8.39 39.10
CA VAL A 393 5.69 7.90 40.41
C VAL A 393 4.86 8.99 41.07
N ASN A 394 3.63 8.64 41.37
CA ASN A 394 2.76 9.53 42.15
C ASN A 394 2.75 9.06 43.61
N VAL A 395 3.28 9.91 44.46
CA VAL A 395 3.34 9.68 45.91
C VAL A 395 2.43 10.70 46.57
N PRO A 396 1.66 10.32 47.60
CA PRO A 396 0.81 11.24 48.34
C PRO A 396 1.59 12.47 48.90
N MET A 397 0.98 13.63 48.85
CA MET A 397 1.59 14.90 49.30
C MET A 397 2.00 14.87 50.78
N GLU A 398 1.29 14.09 51.58
CA GLU A 398 1.56 13.90 53.01
C GLU A 398 2.97 13.37 53.31
N ILE A 399 3.58 12.67 52.32
CA ILE A 399 4.95 12.16 52.42
C ILE A 399 5.93 13.07 51.69
N LEU A 400 5.49 13.64 50.57
CA LEU A 400 6.33 14.46 49.71
C LEU A 400 6.77 15.73 50.46
N ASP A 401 5.86 16.38 51.18
CA ASP A 401 6.12 17.62 51.94
C ASP A 401 7.18 17.46 53.02
N PRO A 402 7.12 16.45 53.94
CA PRO A 402 8.18 16.25 54.93
C PRO A 402 9.54 15.91 54.30
N ILE A 403 9.56 15.14 53.22
CA ILE A 403 10.81 14.77 52.55
C ILE A 403 11.42 15.98 51.84
N GLN A 404 10.60 16.80 51.19
CA GLN A 404 11.06 18.04 50.58
C GLN A 404 11.59 19.02 51.63
N GLN A 405 10.88 19.17 52.74
CA GLN A 405 11.35 20.02 53.83
C GLN A 405 12.67 19.52 54.44
N ALA A 406 12.80 18.19 54.63
CA ALA A 406 14.05 17.62 55.11
C ALA A 406 15.19 17.80 54.11
N SER A 407 14.92 17.61 52.79
CA SER A 407 15.90 17.82 51.74
C SER A 407 16.33 19.29 51.66
N ILE A 408 15.37 20.20 51.74
CA ILE A 408 15.65 21.66 51.77
C ILE A 408 16.48 22.01 52.99
N ALA A 409 16.19 21.43 54.18
CA ALA A 409 16.97 21.68 55.40
C ALA A 409 18.41 21.18 55.26
N VAL A 410 18.62 19.98 54.69
CA VAL A 410 19.96 19.44 54.41
C VAL A 410 20.71 20.28 53.37
N GLU A 411 20.04 20.72 52.32
CA GLU A 411 20.62 21.60 51.30
C GLU A 411 20.99 22.98 51.89
N GLN A 412 20.14 23.52 52.77
CA GLN A 412 20.42 24.75 53.49
C GLN A 412 21.63 24.60 54.42
N ASP A 413 21.76 23.45 55.11
CA ASP A 413 22.91 23.19 55.99
C ASP A 413 24.22 23.05 55.20
N LEU A 414 24.17 22.34 54.07
CA LEU A 414 25.27 22.28 53.11
C LEU A 414 25.63 23.64 52.54
N THR A 415 24.63 24.41 52.11
CA THR A 415 24.82 25.77 51.61
C THR A 415 25.42 26.69 52.70
N ASN A 416 24.97 26.54 53.94
CA ASN A 416 25.54 27.33 55.04
C ASN A 416 26.99 26.93 55.37
N LYS A 417 27.32 25.63 55.32
CA LYS A 417 28.71 25.15 55.44
C LYS A 417 29.59 25.63 54.29
N GLU A 418 29.07 25.60 53.08
CA GLU A 418 29.81 26.15 51.93
C GLU A 418 29.99 27.66 52.01
N LYS A 419 28.96 28.40 52.45
CA LYS A 419 29.08 29.86 52.73
C LYS A 419 30.12 30.15 53.81
N GLN A 420 30.14 29.33 54.88
CA GLN A 420 31.18 29.48 55.93
C GLN A 420 32.58 29.17 55.39
N ASN A 421 32.73 28.10 54.62
CA ASN A 421 33.99 27.76 53.96
C ASN A 421 34.42 28.83 52.95
N THR A 422 33.47 29.33 52.19
CA THR A 422 33.71 30.41 51.23
C THR A 422 34.12 31.69 51.93
N ALA A 423 33.43 32.06 53.08
CA ALA A 423 33.79 33.23 53.88
C ALA A 423 35.16 33.06 54.49
N ARG A 424 35.55 31.87 54.99
CA ARG A 424 36.90 31.56 55.46
C ARG A 424 37.95 31.69 54.36
N LYS A 425 37.69 31.08 53.20
CA LYS A 425 38.60 31.22 52.07
C LYS A 425 38.68 32.66 51.54
N GLN A 426 37.58 33.40 51.63
CA GLN A 426 37.53 34.80 51.21
C GLN A 426 38.34 35.68 52.18
N ALA A 427 38.30 35.38 53.51
CA ALA A 427 39.14 36.05 54.48
C ALA A 427 40.63 35.73 54.32
N GLU A 428 40.96 34.50 54.00
CA GLU A 428 42.32 34.07 53.63
C GLU A 428 42.77 34.71 52.30
N LEU A 429 41.91 34.77 51.32
CA LEU A 429 42.16 35.45 50.06
C LEU A 429 42.39 36.96 50.25
N ASN A 430 41.59 37.59 51.09
CA ASN A 430 41.79 39.03 51.37
C ASN A 430 43.15 39.35 52.07
N THR A 431 43.60 38.43 52.92
CA THR A 431 44.97 38.55 53.52
C THR A 431 46.05 38.24 52.49
N GLU A 432 45.85 37.25 51.61
CA GLU A 432 46.80 36.97 50.50
C GLU A 432 46.77 38.07 49.43
N GLN A 433 45.57 38.59 49.11
CA GLN A 433 45.44 39.72 48.16
C GLN A 433 46.24 40.93 48.56
N GLY A 434 46.29 41.23 49.89
CA GLY A 434 47.15 42.30 50.42
C GLY A 434 48.64 42.07 50.16
N LEU A 435 49.06 40.81 50.21
CA LEU A 435 50.44 40.42 49.88
C LEU A 435 50.68 40.35 48.36
N ILE A 436 49.67 39.92 47.60
CA ILE A 436 49.72 39.82 46.12
C ILE A 436 49.71 41.21 45.49
N GLU A 437 49.00 42.19 46.10
CA GLU A 437 48.96 43.54 45.53
C GLU A 437 50.34 44.24 45.60
N GLN A 438 51.15 43.90 46.60
CA GLN A 438 52.55 44.35 46.64
C GLN A 438 53.40 43.69 45.51
N ARG A 439 53.20 42.42 45.24
CA ARG A 439 53.88 41.73 44.14
C ARG A 439 53.32 42.11 42.76
N ARG A 440 52.04 42.44 42.69
CA ARG A 440 51.36 42.77 41.41
C ARG A 440 51.92 44.02 40.74
N ARG A 441 52.37 44.96 41.53
CA ARG A 441 53.04 46.19 41.01
C ARG A 441 54.40 45.92 40.38
N GLN A 442 55.07 44.83 40.80
CA GLN A 442 56.33 44.41 40.18
C GLN A 442 56.13 43.57 38.95
N VAL A 443 55.07 42.74 38.94
CA VAL A 443 54.77 41.83 37.85
C VAL A 443 53.89 42.47 36.73
N ALA A 444 53.24 43.62 37.02
CA ALA A 444 52.37 44.29 36.06
C ALA A 444 53.08 44.69 34.75
N GLN A 445 54.37 45.11 34.87
CA GLN A 445 55.15 45.47 33.68
C GLN A 445 55.56 44.23 32.81
N GLU A 446 55.80 43.08 33.45
CA GLU A 446 56.14 41.83 32.75
C GLU A 446 54.89 41.22 32.14
N THR A 447 53.72 41.33 32.85
CA THR A 447 52.46 40.78 32.38
C THR A 447 51.90 41.53 31.16
N GLU A 448 52.18 42.83 31.08
CA GLU A 448 51.74 43.65 29.93
C GLU A 448 52.49 43.29 28.63
N LYS A 449 53.79 42.98 28.75
CA LYS A 449 54.57 42.44 27.63
C LYS A 449 54.08 41.08 27.23
N LEU A 450 53.84 40.20 28.20
CA LEU A 450 53.38 38.83 27.93
C LEU A 450 51.95 38.78 27.33
N LYS A 451 51.08 39.70 27.79
CA LYS A 451 49.73 39.84 27.19
C LYS A 451 49.78 40.29 25.75
N ALA A 452 50.63 41.24 25.43
CA ALA A 452 50.77 41.68 24.03
C ALA A 452 51.30 40.57 23.14
N GLU A 453 52.18 39.73 23.66
CA GLU A 453 52.73 38.60 22.93
C GLU A 453 51.70 37.46 22.71
N ILE A 454 50.93 37.14 23.78
CA ILE A 454 49.86 36.15 23.71
C ILE A 454 48.69 36.61 22.81
N GLN A 455 48.32 37.90 22.89
CA GLN A 455 47.29 38.45 22.02
C GLN A 455 47.70 38.41 20.55
N ALA A 456 48.93 38.78 20.26
CA ALA A 456 49.47 38.68 18.90
C ALA A 456 49.51 37.22 18.40
N ASP A 457 49.85 36.27 19.29
CA ASP A 457 49.84 34.84 18.94
C ASP A 457 48.41 34.29 18.79
N GLN A 458 47.49 34.70 19.65
CA GLN A 458 46.06 34.29 19.48
C GLN A 458 45.44 34.87 18.21
N GLU A 459 45.68 36.12 17.88
CA GLU A 459 45.21 36.74 16.63
C GLU A 459 45.80 35.99 15.41
N ARG A 460 47.07 35.61 15.53
CA ARG A 460 47.73 34.84 14.48
C ARG A 460 47.13 33.42 14.33
N GLN A 461 46.85 32.73 15.42
CA GLN A 461 46.20 31.41 15.40
C GLN A 461 44.76 31.49 14.92
N VAL A 462 43.98 32.46 15.37
CA VAL A 462 42.60 32.67 14.91
C VAL A 462 42.59 33.00 13.41
N ALA A 463 43.48 33.85 12.95
CA ALA A 463 43.61 34.15 11.52
C ALA A 463 43.98 32.91 10.70
N GLN A 464 44.90 32.08 11.24
CA GLN A 464 45.24 30.81 10.58
C GLN A 464 44.05 29.82 10.52
N ILE A 465 43.35 29.65 11.65
CA ILE A 465 42.17 28.74 11.70
C ILE A 465 41.06 29.27 10.79
N GLN A 466 40.83 30.57 10.77
CA GLN A 466 39.83 31.18 9.85
C GLN A 466 40.23 31.02 8.40
N ALA A 467 41.50 31.19 8.06
CA ALA A 467 41.99 30.97 6.71
C ALA A 467 41.89 29.50 6.30
N GLU A 468 42.15 28.59 7.24
CA GLU A 468 42.03 27.15 7.00
C GLU A 468 40.57 26.69 6.87
N ALA A 469 39.69 27.26 7.72
CA ALA A 469 38.25 27.03 7.61
C ALA A 469 37.66 27.55 6.28
N LEU A 470 38.05 28.76 5.89
CA LEU A 470 37.65 29.31 4.58
C LEU A 470 38.16 28.44 3.42
N LYS A 471 39.37 27.92 3.54
CA LYS A 471 39.93 27.01 2.54
C LYS A 471 39.14 25.69 2.46
N GLN A 472 38.76 25.12 3.63
CA GLN A 472 37.93 23.92 3.69
C GLN A 472 36.52 24.17 3.13
N VAL A 473 35.88 25.28 3.50
CA VAL A 473 34.58 25.67 2.94
C VAL A 473 34.66 25.83 1.43
N ALA A 474 35.67 26.53 0.93
CA ALA A 474 35.87 26.67 -0.50
C ALA A 474 36.10 25.33 -1.23
N GLU A 475 36.82 24.41 -0.60
CA GLU A 475 37.01 23.07 -1.15
C GLU A 475 35.71 22.23 -1.14
N ILE A 476 34.92 22.34 -0.06
CA ILE A 476 33.59 21.71 0.02
C ILE A 476 32.63 22.32 -1.01
N ASP A 477 32.64 23.63 -1.16
CA ASP A 477 31.82 24.32 -2.16
C ASP A 477 32.21 23.90 -3.59
N LYS A 478 33.52 23.81 -3.85
CA LYS A 478 34.03 23.29 -5.12
C LYS A 478 33.58 21.85 -5.37
N GLN A 479 33.70 20.96 -4.37
CA GLN A 479 33.24 19.58 -4.48
C GLN A 479 31.71 19.51 -4.69
N THR A 480 30.98 20.33 -3.95
CA THR A 480 29.53 20.44 -4.10
C THR A 480 29.12 20.94 -5.50
N ALA A 481 29.85 21.94 -6.00
CA ALA A 481 29.64 22.43 -7.36
C ALA A 481 29.93 21.36 -8.42
N LEU A 482 31.01 20.60 -8.25
CA LEU A 482 31.35 19.48 -9.13
C LEU A 482 30.28 18.39 -9.12
N ILE A 483 29.81 18.00 -7.94
CA ILE A 483 28.73 17.00 -7.79
C ILE A 483 27.42 17.52 -8.43
N ARG A 484 27.10 18.80 -8.22
CA ARG A 484 25.92 19.42 -8.86
C ARG A 484 26.04 19.45 -10.38
N ALA A 485 27.22 19.81 -10.89
CA ALA A 485 27.49 19.81 -12.32
C ALA A 485 27.37 18.38 -12.92
N GLU A 486 27.94 17.40 -12.23
CA GLU A 486 27.84 15.99 -12.65
C GLU A 486 26.39 15.48 -12.61
N LYS A 487 25.65 15.82 -11.54
CA LYS A 487 24.21 15.52 -11.46
C LYS A 487 23.44 16.15 -12.61
N THR A 488 23.67 17.42 -12.89
CA THR A 488 22.98 18.13 -13.98
C THR A 488 23.34 17.51 -15.33
N ARG A 489 24.61 17.15 -15.54
CA ARG A 489 25.05 16.45 -16.76
C ARG A 489 24.37 15.09 -16.90
N LYS A 490 24.37 14.27 -15.85
CA LYS A 490 23.72 12.95 -15.87
C LYS A 490 22.20 13.04 -16.08
N LEU A 491 21.56 14.05 -15.47
CA LEU A 491 20.14 14.32 -15.71
C LEU A 491 19.89 14.73 -17.16
N GLY A 492 20.74 15.62 -17.70
CA GLY A 492 20.66 16.03 -19.10
C GLY A 492 20.88 14.87 -20.07
N GLU A 493 21.88 14.02 -19.81
CA GLU A 493 22.14 12.81 -20.60
C GLU A 493 20.95 11.82 -20.55
N ALA A 494 20.36 11.62 -19.35
CA ALA A 494 19.18 10.77 -19.19
C ALA A 494 17.95 11.34 -19.91
N GLN A 495 17.73 12.65 -19.81
CA GLN A 495 16.64 13.31 -20.53
C GLN A 495 16.86 13.26 -22.05
N ALA A 496 18.08 13.51 -22.51
CA ALA A 496 18.41 13.42 -23.93
C ALA A 496 18.21 11.99 -24.46
N SER A 497 18.64 10.97 -23.69
CA SER A 497 18.44 9.58 -24.08
C SER A 497 16.95 9.21 -24.12
N THR A 498 16.17 9.72 -23.17
CA THR A 498 14.71 9.49 -23.14
C THR A 498 14.04 10.12 -24.35
N ILE A 499 14.42 11.37 -24.67
CA ILE A 499 13.88 12.08 -25.85
C ILE A 499 14.28 11.34 -27.12
N THR A 500 15.55 10.93 -27.26
CA THR A 500 15.99 10.20 -28.45
C THR A 500 15.30 8.86 -28.63
N LEU A 501 15.05 8.13 -27.53
CA LEU A 501 14.30 6.87 -27.58
C LEU A 501 12.83 7.10 -27.95
N VAL A 502 12.18 8.09 -27.32
CA VAL A 502 10.78 8.40 -27.61
C VAL A 502 10.59 8.90 -29.03
N GLU A 503 11.44 9.84 -29.46
CA GLU A 503 11.35 10.37 -30.82
C GLU A 503 11.82 9.35 -31.87
N GLY A 504 12.78 8.49 -31.51
CA GLY A 504 13.19 7.37 -32.36
C GLY A 504 12.07 6.37 -32.59
N GLU A 505 11.33 6.01 -31.56
CA GLU A 505 10.18 5.12 -31.70
C GLU A 505 9.00 5.78 -32.42
N LYS A 506 8.80 7.07 -32.23
CA LYS A 506 7.83 7.83 -33.04
C LYS A 506 8.23 7.85 -34.52
N ALA A 507 9.50 8.15 -34.81
CA ALA A 507 10.00 8.13 -36.19
C ALA A 507 9.84 6.77 -36.85
N ARG A 508 10.17 5.69 -36.10
CA ARG A 508 9.96 4.31 -36.55
C ARG A 508 8.49 3.98 -36.77
N GLY A 509 7.61 4.52 -35.92
CA GLY A 509 6.16 4.41 -36.10
C GLY A 509 5.68 5.12 -37.36
N PHE A 510 6.24 6.28 -37.69
CA PHE A 510 5.95 6.97 -38.94
C PHE A 510 6.51 6.22 -40.15
N GLU A 511 7.73 5.69 -40.06
CA GLU A 511 8.33 4.87 -41.11
C GLU A 511 7.48 3.62 -41.42
N LEU A 512 7.01 2.92 -40.40
CA LEU A 512 6.12 1.76 -40.55
C LEU A 512 4.78 2.17 -41.17
N LYS A 513 4.24 3.31 -40.77
CA LYS A 513 3.02 3.85 -41.38
C LYS A 513 3.22 4.22 -42.85
N ALA A 514 4.31 4.91 -43.16
CA ALA A 514 4.65 5.25 -44.54
C ALA A 514 4.91 4.01 -45.40
N ALA A 515 5.59 3.01 -44.86
CA ALA A 515 5.81 1.72 -45.52
C ALA A 515 4.52 0.94 -45.79
N ALA A 516 3.56 1.00 -44.87
CA ALA A 516 2.25 0.34 -45.02
C ALA A 516 1.42 0.97 -46.18
N PHE A 517 1.67 2.23 -46.51
CA PHE A 517 1.02 2.88 -47.64
C PHE A 517 1.76 2.67 -48.97
N GLY A 518 2.94 2.03 -48.95
CA GLY A 518 3.74 1.73 -50.14
C GLY A 518 4.45 2.96 -50.78
N ASP A 519 4.00 4.15 -50.48
CA ASP A 519 4.60 5.41 -50.92
C ASP A 519 4.53 6.44 -49.77
N PRO A 520 5.67 7.00 -49.35
CA PRO A 520 5.72 8.05 -48.32
C PRO A 520 4.88 9.26 -48.65
N ALA A 521 4.78 9.62 -49.94
CA ALA A 521 3.98 10.74 -50.38
C ALA A 521 2.47 10.50 -50.21
N ALA A 522 2.02 9.27 -50.41
CA ALA A 522 0.63 8.88 -50.16
C ALA A 522 0.27 8.98 -48.68
N TYR A 523 1.16 8.56 -47.78
CA TYR A 523 0.96 8.70 -46.35
C TYR A 523 0.87 10.15 -45.89
N THR A 524 1.78 11.02 -46.38
CA THR A 524 1.76 12.45 -46.01
C THR A 524 0.50 13.14 -46.50
N LEU A 525 0.02 12.81 -47.70
CA LEU A 525 -1.23 13.34 -48.24
C LEU A 525 -2.46 12.84 -47.42
N TRP A 526 -2.46 11.59 -47.02
CA TRP A 526 -3.53 11.01 -46.18
C TRP A 526 -3.55 11.67 -44.79
N GLU A 527 -2.39 11.85 -44.17
CA GLU A 527 -2.25 12.50 -42.85
C GLU A 527 -2.64 13.97 -42.90
N PHE A 528 -2.22 14.63 -43.97
CA PHE A 528 -2.62 16.02 -44.22
C PHE A 528 -4.14 16.15 -44.42
N ALA A 529 -4.74 15.23 -45.17
CA ALA A 529 -6.19 15.24 -45.40
C ALA A 529 -6.97 15.00 -44.11
N ASN A 530 -6.48 14.12 -43.23
CA ASN A 530 -7.14 13.82 -41.95
C ASN A 530 -7.02 14.95 -40.91
N HIS A 531 -5.97 15.77 -41.03
CA HIS A 531 -5.75 16.91 -40.12
C HIS A 531 -6.19 18.24 -40.71
N LEU A 532 -6.74 18.23 -41.92
CA LEU A 532 -7.39 19.42 -42.47
C LEU A 532 -8.62 19.78 -41.67
N ASN A 533 -8.64 20.97 -41.16
CA ASN A 533 -9.82 21.50 -40.50
C ASN A 533 -11.01 21.49 -41.48
N PRO A 534 -12.12 20.82 -41.17
CA PRO A 534 -13.26 20.75 -42.08
C PRO A 534 -13.87 22.12 -42.43
N ASP A 535 -13.54 23.14 -41.66
CA ASP A 535 -13.99 24.52 -41.89
C ASP A 535 -13.03 25.36 -42.71
N LEU A 536 -12.02 24.75 -43.31
CA LEU A 536 -11.05 25.47 -44.15
C LEU A 536 -11.72 26.01 -45.41
N ARG A 537 -11.95 27.28 -45.45
CA ARG A 537 -12.42 27.99 -46.65
C ARG A 537 -11.22 28.55 -47.39
N VAL A 538 -10.91 27.97 -48.52
CA VAL A 538 -9.87 28.48 -49.42
C VAL A 538 -10.50 29.50 -50.35
N ASN A 539 -10.14 30.75 -50.17
CA ASN A 539 -10.51 31.80 -51.11
C ASN A 539 -9.38 31.96 -52.12
N ILE A 540 -9.63 31.59 -53.34
CA ILE A 540 -8.68 31.77 -54.43
C ILE A 540 -8.99 33.10 -55.10
N LEU A 541 -8.09 34.06 -54.93
CA LEU A 541 -8.14 35.33 -55.60
C LEU A 541 -7.21 35.26 -56.82
N HIS A 542 -7.79 35.29 -57.97
CA HIS A 542 -7.04 35.35 -59.22
C HIS A 542 -6.93 36.83 -59.70
N SER A 543 -5.71 37.30 -59.81
CA SER A 543 -5.44 38.71 -60.26
C SER A 543 -4.60 38.83 -61.55
N GLY A 544 -4.46 37.69 -62.24
CA GLY A 544 -3.65 37.67 -63.50
C GLY A 544 -4.47 37.78 -64.77
N SER A 545 -3.78 37.98 -65.89
CA SER A 545 -4.38 38.07 -67.20
C SER A 545 -4.74 36.75 -67.85
N GLY A 546 -4.53 35.60 -67.14
CA GLY A 546 -4.84 34.23 -67.57
C GLY A 546 -6.12 33.69 -66.97
N THR A 547 -6.53 32.49 -67.37
CA THR A 547 -7.62 31.77 -66.68
C THR A 547 -7.10 31.14 -65.41
N LEU A 548 -7.95 30.99 -64.39
CA LEU A 548 -7.63 30.40 -63.09
C LEU A 548 -6.96 29.00 -63.23
N TRP A 549 -7.32 28.25 -64.28
CA TRP A 549 -6.74 26.94 -64.58
C TRP A 549 -5.33 26.99 -65.17
N THR A 550 -5.00 27.95 -65.95
CA THR A 550 -3.63 28.12 -66.57
C THR A 550 -2.60 28.55 -65.55
N ASP A 551 -3.02 29.25 -64.47
CA ASP A 551 -2.12 29.67 -63.40
C ASP A 551 -1.97 28.61 -62.33
N LEU A 552 -3.01 27.77 -62.13
CA LEU A 552 -2.95 26.62 -61.23
C LEU A 552 -2.05 25.50 -61.78
N GLU A 553 -2.04 25.29 -63.11
CA GLU A 553 -1.21 24.26 -63.76
C GLU A 553 0.30 24.59 -63.70
N LYS A 554 0.64 25.89 -63.56
CA LYS A 554 2.01 26.37 -63.42
C LYS A 554 2.52 26.32 -61.98
N ALA A 555 1.63 26.23 -61.00
CA ALA A 555 1.99 26.06 -59.62
C ALA A 555 2.25 24.57 -59.37
N THR A 556 3.47 24.12 -59.58
CA THR A 556 3.89 22.75 -59.24
C THR A 556 3.67 22.51 -57.75
N LEU A 557 3.03 21.41 -57.44
CA LEU A 557 2.76 20.92 -56.07
C LEU A 557 4.00 20.90 -55.13
N GLY A 558 5.20 21.13 -55.68
CA GLY A 558 6.46 21.21 -54.94
C GLY A 558 6.67 22.50 -54.13
N THR A 559 5.88 23.56 -54.37
CA THR A 559 6.05 24.83 -53.65
C THR A 559 5.12 25.00 -52.44
N LEU A 560 4.15 24.12 -52.25
CA LEU A 560 3.25 24.13 -51.07
C LEU A 560 3.85 23.49 -49.83
N GLY A 561 5.00 22.79 -49.92
CA GLY A 561 5.71 22.17 -48.80
C GLY A 561 6.70 23.08 -48.06
N GLY A 562 6.84 24.34 -48.45
CA GLY A 562 7.87 25.25 -47.95
C GLY A 562 7.41 26.30 -46.94
N ALA A 563 6.42 26.02 -46.09
CA ALA A 563 6.11 26.89 -44.97
C ALA A 563 7.18 26.70 -43.88
N ARG A 564 8.18 27.61 -43.91
CA ARG A 564 9.13 27.77 -42.79
C ARG A 564 8.34 28.14 -41.54
N VAL A 565 8.33 27.22 -40.60
CA VAL A 565 7.96 27.53 -39.20
C VAL A 565 9.11 28.34 -38.62
N ILE A 566 8.92 29.63 -38.47
CA ILE A 566 9.78 30.50 -37.68
C ILE A 566 9.38 30.22 -36.23
N SER A 567 10.23 29.50 -35.50
CA SER A 567 10.13 29.40 -34.06
C SER A 567 10.68 30.71 -33.46
N GLU A 568 9.82 31.57 -32.99
CA GLU A 568 10.19 32.54 -31.95
C GLU A 568 10.22 31.83 -30.59
N THR A 569 11.42 31.81 -30.03
CA THR A 569 11.63 31.62 -28.59
C THR A 569 11.57 32.98 -27.91
N PRO A 570 11.02 33.07 -26.69
CA PRO A 570 11.66 33.86 -25.65
C PRO A 570 12.47 32.99 -24.69
#